data_1a7a08e373fadeb740ebcf8d960835f9
#
_entry.id   1a7a08e373fadeb740ebcf8d960835f9
#
_cell.length_a   1.000
_cell.length_b   1.000
_cell.length_c   1.000
_cell.angle_alpha   90.00
_cell.angle_beta   90.00
_cell.angle_gamma   90.00
#
_symmetry.space_group_name_H-M   'P 1'
#
loop_
_entity.id
_entity.type
_entity.pdbx_description
1 polymer ?
#
loop_
_entity_poly.entity_id
_entity_poly.type
_entity_poly.pdbx_seq_one_letter_code
_entity_poly.pdbx_strand_id
1 'polypeptide(L)'
;MTRLAISNIAWGNNDDETVYRWMQEYGFTGLEIAPTRIFPTKPYENLTNATRWSKELNEKYGFIIPSIQSIWYGKQEKLFGSDFEREKLFEYSIEAMSFANSIGCNNLVFGCPRNRYISDDADENVAIDFFEQLGMAALKYHTVFALEANPTIYNTNY
;
A
#
# COMPACT_ATOMS: atom_id res chain seq x y z
N MET A 1 22.62 5.53 -11.48
CA MET A 1 22.81 4.61 -10.33
C MET A 1 21.46 3.94 -10.05
N THR A 2 21.41 2.61 -9.96
CA THR A 2 20.17 1.88 -9.66
C THR A 2 19.74 2.19 -8.24
N ARG A 3 18.47 2.53 -8.03
CA ARG A 3 17.90 2.70 -6.68
C ARG A 3 17.36 1.37 -6.22
N LEU A 4 17.77 0.94 -5.01
CA LEU A 4 17.32 -0.31 -4.41
C LEU A 4 16.36 -0.01 -3.27
N ALA A 5 15.26 -0.76 -3.23
CA ALA A 5 14.29 -0.75 -2.15
C ALA A 5 13.95 -2.18 -1.74
N ILE A 6 13.57 -2.38 -0.49
CA ILE A 6 13.05 -3.64 0.01
C ILE A 6 11.81 -3.37 0.87
N SER A 7 10.89 -4.31 0.88
CA SER A 7 9.66 -4.18 1.65
C SER A 7 9.85 -4.56 3.11
N ASN A 8 9.25 -3.79 4.01
CA ASN A 8 9.30 -4.04 5.46
C ASN A 8 8.58 -5.32 5.91
N ILE A 9 7.87 -6.01 5.02
CA ILE A 9 7.30 -7.34 5.32
C ILE A 9 8.29 -8.49 5.09
N ALA A 10 9.49 -8.21 4.60
CA ALA A 10 10.51 -9.23 4.35
C ALA A 10 11.17 -9.78 5.64
N TRP A 11 10.93 -9.16 6.80
CA TRP A 11 11.47 -9.57 8.10
C TRP A 11 10.52 -9.27 9.26
N GLY A 12 10.84 -9.78 10.45
CA GLY A 12 10.07 -9.55 11.67
C GLY A 12 10.31 -8.15 12.26
N ASN A 13 9.33 -7.61 12.98
CA ASN A 13 9.38 -6.25 13.54
C ASN A 13 10.57 -6.01 14.49
N ASN A 14 11.04 -7.07 15.15
CA ASN A 14 12.18 -6.97 16.09
C ASN A 14 13.53 -6.78 15.40
N ASP A 15 13.58 -6.97 14.08
CA ASP A 15 14.82 -6.94 13.30
C ASP A 15 15.02 -5.61 12.54
N ASP A 16 14.11 -4.64 12.67
CA ASP A 16 14.14 -3.39 11.90
C ASP A 16 15.50 -2.70 11.96
N GLU A 17 16.03 -2.44 13.14
CA GLU A 17 17.32 -1.75 13.32
C GLU A 17 18.48 -2.51 12.67
N THR A 18 18.47 -3.84 12.73
CA THR A 18 19.51 -4.68 12.12
C THR A 18 19.42 -4.64 10.61
N VAL A 19 18.21 -4.79 10.07
CA VAL A 19 18.00 -4.78 8.62
C VAL A 19 18.25 -3.38 8.03
N TYR A 20 17.86 -2.30 8.72
CA TYR A 20 18.14 -0.94 8.25
C TYR A 20 19.64 -0.64 8.16
N ARG A 21 20.46 -1.16 9.10
CA ARG A 21 21.92 -1.06 9.00
C ARG A 21 22.46 -1.83 7.80
N TRP A 22 21.97 -3.05 7.56
CA TRP A 22 22.37 -3.80 6.36
C TRP A 22 21.94 -3.09 5.08
N MET A 23 20.75 -2.54 5.05
CA MET A 23 20.28 -1.76 3.89
C MET A 23 21.23 -0.59 3.57
N GLN A 24 21.69 0.14 4.59
CA GLN A 24 22.70 1.20 4.40
C GLN A 24 24.03 0.64 3.86
N GLU A 25 24.52 -0.45 4.47
CA GLU A 25 25.77 -1.11 4.08
C GLU A 25 25.75 -1.58 2.61
N TYR A 26 24.60 -2.12 2.16
CA TYR A 26 24.41 -2.61 0.80
C TYR A 26 23.86 -1.57 -0.18
N GLY A 27 23.77 -0.31 0.22
CA GLY A 27 23.39 0.80 -0.67
C GLY A 27 21.92 0.88 -1.03
N PHE A 28 21.03 0.33 -0.20
CA PHE A 28 19.60 0.54 -0.32
C PHE A 28 19.24 1.97 0.09
N THR A 29 18.33 2.59 -0.67
CA THR A 29 17.87 3.96 -0.42
C THR A 29 16.36 4.04 -0.23
N GLY A 30 15.64 2.94 -0.42
CA GLY A 30 14.18 2.89 -0.32
C GLY A 30 13.70 1.81 0.63
N LEU A 31 12.69 2.15 1.42
CA LEU A 31 11.91 1.21 2.23
C LEU A 31 10.48 1.23 1.72
N GLU A 32 10.04 0.13 1.06
CA GLU A 32 8.61 -0.08 0.80
C GLU A 32 7.93 -0.49 2.10
N ILE A 33 6.73 0.02 2.36
CA ILE A 33 6.04 -0.25 3.62
C ILE A 33 4.66 -0.85 3.45
N ALA A 34 4.32 -1.78 4.35
CA ALA A 34 2.94 -2.10 4.69
C ALA A 34 2.56 -1.21 5.90
N PRO A 35 1.64 -0.25 5.75
CA PRO A 35 1.33 0.71 6.81
C PRO A 35 0.88 0.07 8.11
N THR A 36 0.14 -1.04 8.06
CA THR A 36 -0.32 -1.81 9.22
C THR A 36 0.81 -2.43 10.04
N ARG A 37 2.01 -2.62 9.46
CA ARG A 37 3.17 -3.13 10.19
C ARG A 37 3.78 -2.06 11.10
N ILE A 38 3.61 -0.78 10.75
CA ILE A 38 4.13 0.37 11.51
C ILE A 38 3.05 0.91 12.45
N PHE A 39 1.82 1.01 11.94
CA PHE A 39 0.63 1.47 12.65
C PHE A 39 -0.44 0.38 12.65
N PRO A 40 -0.40 -0.61 13.57
CA PRO A 40 -1.28 -1.78 13.54
C PRO A 40 -2.77 -1.46 13.67
N THR A 41 -3.10 -0.35 14.33
CA THR A 41 -4.47 0.10 14.53
C THR A 41 -4.72 1.36 13.72
N LYS A 42 -5.73 1.31 12.84
CA LYS A 42 -6.16 2.45 12.01
C LYS A 42 -4.99 3.17 11.35
N PRO A 43 -4.21 2.48 10.50
CA PRO A 43 -2.94 2.98 9.98
C PRO A 43 -3.07 4.36 9.33
N TYR A 44 -4.15 4.58 8.59
CA TYR A 44 -4.34 5.79 7.80
C TYR A 44 -4.86 6.99 8.59
N GLU A 45 -5.34 6.81 9.82
CA GLU A 45 -5.70 7.91 10.72
C GLU A 45 -4.46 8.54 11.41
N ASN A 46 -3.28 7.90 11.31
CA ASN A 46 -2.06 8.30 12.02
C ASN A 46 -1.19 9.31 11.24
N LEU A 47 -1.75 10.25 10.49
CA LEU A 47 -1.01 11.12 9.56
C LEU A 47 0.15 11.86 10.23
N THR A 48 -0.07 12.50 11.38
CA THR A 48 0.98 13.26 12.09
C THR A 48 2.12 12.35 12.55
N ASN A 49 1.80 11.18 13.11
CA ASN A 49 2.82 10.23 13.54
C ASN A 49 3.57 9.62 12.35
N ALA A 50 2.87 9.36 11.26
CA ALA A 50 3.46 8.83 10.03
C ALA A 50 4.43 9.83 9.39
N THR A 51 4.04 11.10 9.31
CA THR A 51 4.92 12.18 8.80
C THR A 51 6.19 12.30 9.65
N ARG A 52 6.05 12.28 10.98
CA ARG A 52 7.20 12.31 11.89
C ARG A 52 8.10 11.10 11.70
N TRP A 53 7.51 9.90 11.70
CA TRP A 53 8.24 8.64 11.54
C TRP A 53 9.01 8.59 10.20
N SER A 54 8.38 9.00 9.09
CA SER A 54 9.05 9.01 7.78
C SER A 54 10.22 9.99 7.73
N LYS A 55 10.09 11.13 8.42
CA LYS A 55 11.17 12.12 8.54
C LYS A 55 12.34 11.56 9.37
N GLU A 56 12.06 10.98 10.53
CA GLU A 56 13.07 10.33 11.39
C GLU A 56 13.78 9.19 10.65
N LEU A 57 13.05 8.38 9.88
CA LEU A 57 13.61 7.32 9.03
C LEU A 57 14.61 7.88 8.01
N ASN A 58 14.21 8.96 7.33
CA ASN A 58 15.08 9.62 6.36
C ASN A 58 16.31 10.27 7.03
N GLU A 59 16.14 10.99 8.14
CA GLU A 59 17.22 11.66 8.87
C GLU A 59 18.25 10.64 9.42
N LYS A 60 17.77 9.50 9.94
CA LYS A 60 18.64 8.50 10.57
C LYS A 60 19.31 7.57 9.55
N TYR A 61 18.60 7.15 8.51
CA TYR A 61 19.06 6.10 7.60
C TYR A 61 19.22 6.54 6.14
N GLY A 62 18.72 7.73 5.78
CA GLY A 62 18.71 8.21 4.39
C GLY A 62 17.65 7.54 3.51
N PHE A 63 16.69 6.82 4.09
CA PHE A 63 15.67 6.11 3.31
C PHE A 63 14.52 7.02 2.91
N ILE A 64 14.05 6.84 1.67
CA ILE A 64 12.77 7.33 1.19
C ILE A 64 11.75 6.19 1.21
N ILE A 65 10.46 6.52 1.10
CA ILE A 65 9.37 5.55 0.97
C ILE A 65 8.89 5.58 -0.48
N PRO A 66 9.41 4.70 -1.36
CA PRO A 66 9.06 4.72 -2.78
C PRO A 66 7.67 4.19 -3.06
N SER A 67 7.15 3.31 -2.20
CA SER A 67 5.83 2.69 -2.34
C SER A 67 5.26 2.22 -1.00
N ILE A 68 3.93 2.16 -0.94
CA ILE A 68 3.20 1.44 0.10
C ILE A 68 2.46 0.27 -0.52
N GLN A 69 2.36 -0.83 0.21
CA GLN A 69 1.67 -2.05 -0.23
C GLN A 69 0.68 -2.55 0.82
N SER A 70 -0.03 -3.64 0.53
CA SER A 70 -0.99 -4.27 1.43
C SER A 70 -2.08 -3.29 1.91
N ILE A 71 -2.49 -2.39 1.03
CA ILE A 71 -3.32 -1.22 1.37
C ILE A 71 -4.71 -1.57 1.91
N TRP A 72 -5.24 -2.76 1.59
CA TRP A 72 -6.50 -3.28 2.15
C TRP A 72 -6.28 -4.40 3.18
N TYR A 73 -5.09 -4.49 3.77
CA TYR A 73 -4.82 -5.53 4.76
C TYR A 73 -5.82 -5.47 5.92
N GLY A 74 -6.41 -6.63 6.24
CA GLY A 74 -7.45 -6.75 7.29
C GLY A 74 -8.88 -6.46 6.83
N LYS A 75 -9.08 -5.90 5.63
CA LYS A 75 -10.42 -5.69 5.06
C LYS A 75 -11.02 -7.02 4.58
N GLN A 76 -12.32 -7.18 4.83
CA GLN A 76 -13.08 -8.36 4.41
C GLN A 76 -13.96 -8.08 3.20
N GLU A 77 -14.22 -6.83 2.93
CA GLU A 77 -15.00 -6.34 1.80
C GLU A 77 -14.41 -6.82 0.47
N LYS A 78 -15.26 -7.03 -0.53
CA LYS A 78 -14.89 -7.57 -1.84
C LYS A 78 -15.13 -6.55 -2.94
N LEU A 79 -14.20 -6.49 -3.91
CA LEU A 79 -14.36 -5.67 -5.11
C LEU A 79 -15.59 -6.08 -5.92
N PHE A 80 -15.80 -7.40 -6.09
CA PHE A 80 -16.94 -7.98 -6.77
C PHE A 80 -18.10 -8.31 -5.81
N GLY A 81 -18.13 -7.71 -4.63
CA GLY A 81 -19.22 -7.81 -3.67
C GLY A 81 -20.35 -6.81 -3.93
N SER A 82 -20.99 -6.35 -2.87
CA SER A 82 -22.06 -5.34 -2.94
C SER A 82 -21.50 -3.92 -3.18
N ASP A 83 -22.38 -3.00 -3.62
CA ASP A 83 -22.04 -1.58 -3.75
C ASP A 83 -21.51 -0.99 -2.44
N PHE A 84 -22.12 -1.39 -1.31
CA PHE A 84 -21.68 -0.98 0.03
C PHE A 84 -20.25 -1.43 0.34
N GLU A 85 -19.87 -2.65 -0.03
CA GLU A 85 -18.49 -3.13 0.16
C GLU A 85 -17.51 -2.33 -0.71
N ARG A 86 -17.85 -2.06 -1.96
CA ARG A 86 -17.02 -1.23 -2.86
C ARG A 86 -16.88 0.19 -2.34
N GLU A 87 -17.96 0.80 -1.84
CA GLU A 87 -17.89 2.12 -1.22
C GLU A 87 -16.91 2.15 -0.04
N LYS A 88 -16.95 1.13 0.84
CA LYS A 88 -16.02 1.00 1.96
C LYS A 88 -14.57 0.85 1.51
N LEU A 89 -14.32 0.05 0.47
CA LEU A 89 -12.97 -0.11 -0.08
C LEU A 89 -12.48 1.18 -0.75
N PHE A 90 -13.38 1.90 -1.41
CA PHE A 90 -13.08 3.20 -2.02
C PHE A 90 -12.69 4.23 -0.96
N GLU A 91 -13.52 4.43 0.08
CA GLU A 91 -13.25 5.33 1.20
C GLU A 91 -11.89 5.02 1.85
N TYR A 92 -11.64 3.75 2.12
CA TYR A 92 -10.38 3.31 2.73
C TYR A 92 -9.16 3.53 1.82
N SER A 93 -9.35 3.45 0.51
CA SER A 93 -8.30 3.78 -0.46
C SER A 93 -8.00 5.28 -0.49
N ILE A 94 -9.01 6.14 -0.32
CA ILE A 94 -8.82 7.59 -0.16
C ILE A 94 -7.99 7.90 1.10
N GLU A 95 -8.29 7.23 2.21
CA GLU A 95 -7.49 7.38 3.44
C GLU A 95 -6.03 6.94 3.20
N ALA A 96 -5.82 5.84 2.48
CA ALA A 96 -4.49 5.36 2.11
C ALA A 96 -3.72 6.36 1.21
N MET A 97 -4.40 6.99 0.26
CA MET A 97 -3.80 8.04 -0.59
C MET A 97 -3.40 9.27 0.23
N SER A 98 -4.25 9.70 1.16
CA SER A 98 -3.95 10.81 2.08
C SER A 98 -2.75 10.49 2.95
N PHE A 99 -2.69 9.26 3.49
CA PHE A 99 -1.56 8.78 4.27
C PHE A 99 -0.27 8.76 3.43
N ALA A 100 -0.31 8.19 2.22
CA ALA A 100 0.84 8.14 1.32
C ALA A 100 1.40 9.55 1.05
N ASN A 101 0.52 10.49 0.71
CA ASN A 101 0.91 11.88 0.51
C ASN A 101 1.57 12.49 1.76
N SER A 102 1.04 12.20 2.96
CA SER A 102 1.58 12.74 4.23
C SER A 102 3.02 12.31 4.54
N ILE A 103 3.45 11.17 4.02
CA ILE A 103 4.81 10.61 4.18
C ILE A 103 5.72 10.81 2.97
N GLY A 104 5.26 11.58 1.98
CA GLY A 104 6.00 11.83 0.74
C GLY A 104 6.08 10.64 -0.23
N CYS A 105 5.19 9.66 -0.07
CA CYS A 105 5.04 8.51 -0.97
C CYS A 105 3.97 8.79 -2.02
N ASN A 106 4.26 8.51 -3.28
CA ASN A 106 3.31 8.71 -4.36
C ASN A 106 2.84 7.42 -5.05
N ASN A 107 3.26 6.25 -4.60
CA ASN A 107 2.91 4.99 -5.23
C ASN A 107 2.24 4.02 -4.25
N LEU A 108 1.00 3.65 -4.54
CA LEU A 108 0.23 2.67 -3.78
C LEU A 108 0.12 1.38 -4.60
N VAL A 109 0.72 0.30 -4.11
CA VAL A 109 0.68 -1.01 -4.77
C VAL A 109 -0.55 -1.78 -4.32
N PHE A 110 -1.43 -2.05 -5.28
CA PHE A 110 -2.66 -2.81 -5.07
C PHE A 110 -2.48 -4.25 -5.53
N GLY A 111 -2.11 -5.12 -4.62
CA GLY A 111 -2.15 -6.58 -4.81
C GLY A 111 -3.47 -7.16 -4.29
N CYS A 112 -3.70 -7.10 -2.99
CA CYS A 112 -4.95 -7.41 -2.27
C CYS A 112 -5.73 -8.63 -2.82
N PRO A 113 -5.10 -9.80 -3.01
CA PRO A 113 -5.71 -10.93 -3.72
C PRO A 113 -7.02 -11.41 -3.09
N ARG A 114 -7.15 -11.33 -1.77
CA ARG A 114 -8.35 -11.76 -1.04
C ARG A 114 -9.60 -10.93 -1.33
N ASN A 115 -9.40 -9.69 -1.78
CA ASN A 115 -10.48 -8.72 -1.96
C ASN A 115 -10.95 -8.64 -3.41
N ARG A 116 -10.22 -9.26 -4.38
CA ARG A 116 -10.48 -9.11 -5.80
C ARG A 116 -10.70 -10.42 -6.55
N TYR A 117 -11.14 -11.48 -5.85
CA TYR A 117 -11.58 -12.69 -6.52
C TYR A 117 -12.86 -12.41 -7.31
N ILE A 118 -12.88 -12.79 -8.58
CA ILE A 118 -14.05 -12.68 -9.47
C ILE A 118 -14.70 -14.06 -9.63
N SER A 119 -16.03 -14.16 -9.49
CA SER A 119 -16.80 -15.34 -9.84
C SER A 119 -17.10 -15.39 -11.34
N ASP A 120 -17.39 -16.58 -11.87
CA ASP A 120 -17.59 -16.79 -13.31
C ASP A 120 -18.75 -15.98 -13.90
N ASP A 121 -19.71 -15.56 -13.06
CA ASP A 121 -20.90 -14.79 -13.42
C ASP A 121 -20.77 -13.29 -13.06
N ALA A 122 -19.65 -12.84 -12.56
CA ALA A 122 -19.43 -11.44 -12.19
C ALA A 122 -19.16 -10.57 -13.42
N ASP A 123 -19.62 -9.32 -13.35
CA ASP A 123 -19.36 -8.31 -14.38
C ASP A 123 -18.00 -7.64 -14.15
N GLU A 124 -17.07 -7.85 -15.07
CA GLU A 124 -15.74 -7.23 -15.01
C GLU A 124 -15.78 -5.69 -15.08
N ASN A 125 -16.83 -5.11 -15.67
CA ASN A 125 -17.00 -3.66 -15.73
C ASN A 125 -17.05 -3.03 -14.34
N VAL A 126 -17.51 -3.76 -13.33
CA VAL A 126 -17.46 -3.34 -11.92
C VAL A 126 -16.05 -2.95 -11.47
N ALA A 127 -15.05 -3.73 -11.86
CA ALA A 127 -13.65 -3.42 -11.52
C ALA A 127 -13.10 -2.26 -12.36
N ILE A 128 -13.46 -2.20 -13.65
CA ILE A 128 -13.05 -1.10 -14.53
C ILE A 128 -13.55 0.22 -13.97
N ASP A 129 -14.84 0.33 -13.67
CA ASP A 129 -15.45 1.54 -13.10
C ASP A 129 -14.84 1.90 -11.74
N PHE A 130 -14.58 0.90 -10.89
CA PHE A 130 -14.00 1.11 -9.58
C PHE A 130 -12.56 1.67 -9.68
N PHE A 131 -11.72 1.07 -10.53
CA PHE A 131 -10.35 1.54 -10.70
C PHE A 131 -10.25 2.85 -11.46
N GLU A 132 -11.19 3.16 -12.36
CA GLU A 132 -11.27 4.49 -12.98
C GLU A 132 -11.52 5.56 -11.91
N GLN A 133 -12.50 5.36 -11.02
CA GLN A 133 -12.78 6.25 -9.91
C GLN A 133 -11.58 6.40 -8.96
N LEU A 134 -10.89 5.31 -8.62
CA LEU A 134 -9.67 5.37 -7.83
C LEU A 134 -8.55 6.14 -8.53
N GLY A 135 -8.38 5.95 -9.84
CA GLY A 135 -7.41 6.71 -10.64
C GLY A 135 -7.69 8.22 -10.62
N MET A 136 -8.95 8.60 -10.78
CA MET A 136 -9.37 10.01 -10.68
C MET A 136 -9.13 10.59 -9.28
N ALA A 137 -9.36 9.81 -8.24
CA ALA A 137 -9.04 10.21 -6.87
C ALA A 137 -7.53 10.34 -6.64
N ALA A 138 -6.73 9.38 -7.13
CA ALA A 138 -5.29 9.38 -7.00
C ALA A 138 -4.64 10.65 -7.57
N LEU A 139 -5.15 11.19 -8.67
CA LEU A 139 -4.71 12.47 -9.23
C LEU A 139 -4.85 13.63 -8.24
N LYS A 140 -5.94 13.67 -7.46
CA LYS A 140 -6.19 14.73 -6.47
C LYS A 140 -5.22 14.66 -5.28
N TYR A 141 -4.75 13.45 -4.96
CA TYR A 141 -3.80 13.21 -3.87
C TYR A 141 -2.34 13.15 -4.35
N HIS A 142 -2.07 13.45 -5.63
CA HIS A 142 -0.74 13.36 -6.24
C HIS A 142 -0.10 11.97 -6.05
N THR A 143 -0.92 10.92 -6.16
CA THR A 143 -0.51 9.52 -6.00
C THR A 143 -0.81 8.72 -7.26
N VAL A 144 -0.24 7.52 -7.33
CA VAL A 144 -0.52 6.50 -8.34
C VAL A 144 -1.07 5.26 -7.62
N PHE A 145 -2.14 4.70 -8.15
CA PHE A 145 -2.69 3.42 -7.69
C PHE A 145 -2.25 2.35 -8.68
N ALA A 146 -1.19 1.61 -8.34
CA ALA A 146 -0.54 0.66 -9.22
C ALA A 146 -1.12 -0.75 -9.01
N LEU A 147 -1.77 -1.30 -10.03
CA LEU A 147 -2.29 -2.66 -9.99
C LEU A 147 -1.15 -3.67 -10.12
N GLU A 148 -1.07 -4.59 -9.18
CA GLU A 148 -0.11 -5.69 -9.17
C GLU A 148 -0.77 -6.98 -9.69
N ALA A 149 -0.16 -7.62 -10.68
CA ALA A 149 -0.55 -8.95 -11.11
C ALA A 149 -0.17 -9.98 -10.04
N ASN A 150 -1.16 -10.70 -9.51
CA ASN A 150 -0.92 -11.73 -8.51
C ASN A 150 -1.06 -13.13 -9.12
N PRO A 151 -0.16 -14.07 -8.79
CA PRO A 151 -0.29 -15.45 -9.23
C PRO A 151 -1.47 -16.15 -8.52
N THR A 152 -2.06 -17.13 -9.19
CA THR A 152 -3.23 -17.88 -8.70
C THR A 152 -3.01 -18.60 -7.37
N ILE A 153 -1.75 -18.83 -6.95
CA ILE A 153 -1.41 -19.40 -5.64
C ILE A 153 -1.94 -18.54 -4.47
N TYR A 154 -2.22 -17.26 -4.68
CA TYR A 154 -2.84 -16.39 -3.69
C TYR A 154 -4.38 -16.43 -3.71
N ASN A 155 -4.97 -17.43 -4.38
CA ASN A 155 -6.42 -17.57 -4.55
C ASN A 155 -7.09 -16.33 -5.16
N THR A 156 -6.46 -15.76 -6.15
CA THR A 156 -7.02 -14.71 -6.99
C THR A 156 -6.99 -15.17 -8.45
N ASN A 157 -7.95 -14.68 -9.20
CA ASN A 157 -8.10 -14.97 -10.64
C ASN A 157 -8.30 -13.69 -11.46
N TYR A 158 -8.13 -12.53 -10.81
CA TYR A 158 -8.29 -11.22 -11.43
C TYR A 158 -7.12 -10.28 -11.07
#